data_4c1832df2fe7a114f444b89f630f535e
#
_entry.id   4c1832df2fe7a114f444b89f630f535e
#
_cell.length_a   1.000
_cell.length_b   1.000
_cell.length_c   1.000
_cell.angle_alpha   90.00
_cell.angle_beta   90.00
_cell.angle_gamma   90.00
#
_symmetry.space_group_name_H-M   'P 1'
#
loop_
_entity.id
_entity.type
_entity.pdbx_description
1 polymer ?
#
loop_
_entity_poly.entity_id
_entity_poly.type
_entity_poly.pdbx_seq_one_letter_code
_entity_poly.pdbx_strand_id
1 'polypeptide(L)'
;MRNTLVILLLALMVAVGAQARTRTTQIKLANAKAVIEQIDADSTAVDSITGINPHDITMRGFSKRAGDSKESFFLTNNTRHRISHVRLLMRYSSLQDEVLHEREVEVPVSLKPGETQLVAVRSFDVQRLFYYYGGPRPRKVATPFKVAFRLLGYDIPVGKPPR
;
A
#
# COMPACT_ATOMS: atom_id res chain seq x y z
N MET A 1 -0.57 33.50 -66.91
CA MET A 1 -1.41 32.73 -65.94
C MET A 1 -0.75 31.48 -65.39
N ARG A 2 0.53 31.21 -65.63
CA ARG A 2 1.22 29.98 -65.11
C ARG A 2 2.01 30.17 -63.83
N ASN A 3 2.26 31.44 -63.44
CA ASN A 3 3.13 31.71 -62.29
C ASN A 3 2.36 31.92 -60.98
N THR A 4 1.04 32.15 -61.02
CA THR A 4 0.20 32.31 -59.83
C THR A 4 -0.18 30.99 -59.18
N LEU A 5 -0.20 29.88 -59.95
CA LEU A 5 -0.51 28.55 -59.48
C LEU A 5 0.62 27.93 -58.64
N VAL A 6 1.88 28.25 -58.98
CA VAL A 6 3.06 27.75 -58.28
C VAL A 6 3.25 28.38 -56.92
N ILE A 7 2.86 29.66 -56.78
CA ILE A 7 2.95 30.37 -55.48
C ILE A 7 1.89 29.89 -54.49
N LEU A 8 0.71 29.46 -54.98
CA LEU A 8 -0.33 28.95 -54.11
C LEU A 8 -0.01 27.55 -53.57
N LEU A 9 0.77 26.74 -54.32
CA LEU A 9 1.19 25.39 -53.88
C LEU A 9 2.34 25.43 -52.86
N LEU A 10 3.16 26.48 -52.84
CA LEU A 10 4.24 26.67 -51.88
C LEU A 10 3.76 27.17 -50.53
N ALA A 11 2.60 27.86 -50.48
CA ALA A 11 2.04 28.37 -49.24
C ALA A 11 1.32 27.29 -48.40
N LEU A 12 1.03 26.13 -48.98
CA LEU A 12 0.35 25.04 -48.26
C LEU A 12 1.29 24.02 -47.58
N MET A 13 2.61 24.16 -47.77
CA MET A 13 3.60 23.26 -47.21
C MET A 13 4.25 23.74 -45.92
N VAL A 14 3.87 24.84 -45.35
CA VAL A 14 4.50 25.42 -44.15
C VAL A 14 3.65 25.26 -42.88
N ALA A 15 2.50 24.58 -42.97
CA ALA A 15 1.60 24.38 -41.82
C ALA A 15 1.67 22.98 -41.19
N VAL A 16 2.76 22.18 -41.46
CA VAL A 16 3.09 21.01 -40.64
C VAL A 16 4.15 21.44 -39.63
N GLY A 17 3.78 22.45 -38.85
CA GLY A 17 4.55 22.87 -37.68
C GLY A 17 4.46 21.83 -36.59
N ALA A 18 5.61 21.44 -36.18
CA ALA A 18 5.99 20.72 -34.97
C ALA A 18 4.93 20.75 -33.86
N GLN A 19 4.06 19.73 -33.80
CA GLN A 19 3.49 19.34 -32.55
C GLN A 19 4.60 18.59 -31.80
N ALA A 20 5.40 19.37 -31.08
CA ALA A 20 6.17 18.86 -29.97
C ALA A 20 5.16 18.13 -29.08
N ARG A 21 5.04 16.81 -29.24
CA ARG A 21 4.44 15.94 -28.25
C ARG A 21 5.29 16.10 -27.00
N THR A 22 4.94 17.05 -26.19
CA THR A 22 5.27 17.03 -24.78
C THR A 22 4.64 15.74 -24.29
N ARG A 23 5.39 14.66 -24.30
CA ARG A 23 5.12 13.49 -23.47
C ARG A 23 5.25 14.00 -22.03
N THR A 24 4.19 14.65 -21.56
CA THR A 24 3.91 14.69 -20.15
C THR A 24 3.78 13.23 -19.78
N THR A 25 4.86 12.69 -19.25
CA THR A 25 4.81 11.45 -18.49
C THR A 25 3.96 11.81 -17.28
N GLN A 26 2.65 11.79 -17.46
CA GLN A 26 1.77 11.59 -16.34
C GLN A 26 2.14 10.19 -15.84
N ILE A 27 3.10 10.17 -14.92
CA ILE A 27 3.20 9.09 -13.97
C ILE A 27 1.80 9.07 -13.37
N LYS A 28 0.95 8.21 -13.90
CA LYS A 28 -0.32 7.89 -13.31
C LYS A 28 0.00 7.42 -11.91
N LEU A 29 -0.13 8.34 -10.96
CA LEU A 29 -0.18 8.06 -9.53
C LEU A 29 -1.45 7.22 -9.20
N ALA A 30 -1.99 6.56 -10.22
CA ALA A 30 -3.18 5.72 -10.14
C ALA A 30 -2.95 4.40 -9.37
N ASN A 31 -1.70 4.08 -9.03
CA ASN A 31 -1.39 2.86 -8.29
C ASN A 31 -1.05 3.09 -6.81
N ALA A 32 -1.19 4.31 -6.30
CA ALA A 32 -1.08 4.56 -4.86
C ALA A 32 -2.37 4.18 -4.10
N LYS A 33 -3.35 3.63 -4.75
CA LYS A 33 -4.57 3.08 -4.15
C LYS A 33 -4.57 1.56 -4.09
N ALA A 34 -3.49 0.93 -3.67
CA ALA A 34 -3.62 -0.33 -3.01
C ALA A 34 -4.19 -0.01 -1.60
N VAL A 35 -5.48 0.24 -1.55
CA VAL A 35 -6.24 0.24 -0.30
C VAL A 35 -6.12 -1.18 0.22
N ILE A 36 -5.32 -1.37 1.25
CA ILE A 36 -5.32 -2.63 1.98
C ILE A 36 -6.71 -2.72 2.57
N GLU A 37 -7.46 -3.71 2.12
CA GLU A 37 -8.81 -3.95 2.55
C GLU A 37 -8.79 -4.19 4.06
N GLN A 38 -9.47 -3.31 4.80
CA GLN A 38 -9.65 -3.51 6.23
C GLN A 38 -10.64 -4.66 6.38
N ILE A 39 -10.30 -5.63 7.21
CA ILE A 39 -11.21 -6.75 7.49
C ILE A 39 -12.39 -6.15 8.24
N ASP A 40 -13.55 -6.09 7.60
CA ASP A 40 -14.78 -5.63 8.23
C ASP A 40 -15.10 -6.53 9.44
N ALA A 41 -15.51 -5.90 10.52
CA ALA A 41 -15.82 -6.56 11.79
C ALA A 41 -17.06 -7.48 11.75
N ASP A 42 -17.67 -7.67 10.57
CA ASP A 42 -18.97 -8.32 10.43
C ASP A 42 -18.93 -9.84 10.22
N SER A 43 -17.80 -10.47 10.35
CA SER A 43 -17.78 -11.93 10.42
C SER A 43 -17.22 -12.43 11.75
N THR A 44 -18.12 -12.59 12.68
CA THR A 44 -18.02 -13.07 14.05
C THR A 44 -17.93 -11.94 15.08
N ALA A 45 -19.00 -11.82 15.84
CA ALA A 45 -19.10 -11.10 17.09
C ALA A 45 -17.93 -11.41 18.03
N VAL A 46 -16.84 -10.69 17.87
CA VAL A 46 -15.85 -10.52 18.90
C VAL A 46 -15.94 -9.06 19.31
N ASP A 47 -16.90 -8.88 20.14
CA ASP A 47 -16.94 -8.02 21.28
C ASP A 47 -16.17 -6.69 21.16
N SER A 48 -16.96 -5.67 21.14
CA SER A 48 -16.66 -4.27 21.51
C SER A 48 -16.08 -4.12 22.92
N ILE A 49 -15.24 -5.05 23.39
CA ILE A 49 -14.71 -5.06 24.76
C ILE A 49 -13.46 -4.19 24.92
N THR A 50 -12.85 -3.71 23.85
CA THR A 50 -11.56 -3.04 23.99
C THR A 50 -11.52 -1.57 23.61
N GLY A 51 -12.59 -0.85 23.43
CA GLY A 51 -12.51 0.61 23.22
C GLY A 51 -11.48 1.06 22.13
N ILE A 52 -11.00 0.14 21.32
CA ILE A 52 -10.02 0.38 20.26
C ILE A 52 -10.76 0.78 19.00
N ASN A 53 -10.49 2.00 18.55
CA ASN A 53 -11.04 2.46 17.29
C ASN A 53 -10.19 1.87 16.15
N PRO A 54 -10.79 1.17 15.16
CA PRO A 54 -10.06 0.65 14.00
C PRO A 54 -9.25 1.70 13.23
N HIS A 55 -9.62 2.97 13.34
CA HIS A 55 -8.95 4.08 12.69
C HIS A 55 -7.76 4.66 13.49
N ASP A 56 -7.52 4.18 14.72
CA ASP A 56 -6.40 4.66 15.55
C ASP A 56 -5.04 4.40 14.89
N ILE A 57 -4.93 3.31 14.16
CA ILE A 57 -3.75 2.97 13.36
C ILE A 57 -4.16 2.73 11.91
N THR A 58 -3.51 3.43 11.00
CA THR A 58 -3.67 3.18 9.57
C THR A 58 -2.47 2.42 9.03
N MET A 59 -2.73 1.32 8.30
CA MET A 59 -1.70 0.59 7.54
C MET A 59 -1.82 0.91 6.05
N ARG A 60 -0.68 1.23 5.39
CA ARG A 60 -0.64 1.56 3.96
C ARG A 60 0.64 1.03 3.31
N GLY A 61 0.65 0.99 1.97
CA GLY A 61 1.86 0.71 1.20
C GLY A 61 2.46 -0.67 1.48
N PHE A 62 1.61 -1.68 1.66
CA PHE A 62 2.09 -3.05 1.84
C PHE A 62 2.91 -3.51 0.62
N SER A 63 4.02 -4.17 0.89
CA SER A 63 4.93 -4.68 -0.12
C SER A 63 5.52 -6.02 0.29
N LYS A 64 5.47 -6.97 -0.63
CA LYS A 64 6.14 -8.27 -0.57
C LYS A 64 6.45 -8.71 -2.00
N ARG A 65 7.72 -8.79 -2.35
CA ARG A 65 8.14 -9.32 -3.64
C ARG A 65 8.31 -10.84 -3.56
N ALA A 66 8.21 -11.50 -4.69
CA ALA A 66 8.60 -12.91 -4.77
C ALA A 66 10.09 -13.06 -4.38
N GLY A 67 10.38 -14.00 -3.51
CA GLY A 67 11.72 -14.21 -2.98
C GLY A 67 12.03 -13.46 -1.68
N ASP A 68 11.28 -12.42 -1.31
CA ASP A 68 11.51 -11.72 -0.04
C ASP A 68 11.11 -12.59 1.16
N SER A 69 11.91 -12.52 2.22
CA SER A 69 11.62 -13.16 3.51
C SER A 69 10.89 -12.24 4.48
N LYS A 70 10.68 -10.99 4.09
CA LYS A 70 10.00 -9.97 4.90
C LYS A 70 8.89 -9.32 4.10
N GLU A 71 7.91 -8.82 4.83
CA GLU A 71 6.83 -7.96 4.38
C GLU A 71 7.05 -6.59 4.97
N SER A 72 6.79 -5.53 4.21
CA SER A 72 6.95 -4.16 4.68
C SER A 72 5.67 -3.36 4.43
N PHE A 73 5.38 -2.42 5.33
CA PHE A 73 4.24 -1.53 5.23
C PHE A 73 4.46 -0.30 6.11
N PHE A 74 3.68 0.75 5.87
CA PHE A 74 3.68 1.94 6.70
C PHE A 74 2.58 1.87 7.73
N LEU A 75 2.90 2.21 8.98
CA LEU A 75 1.93 2.44 10.06
C LEU A 75 1.88 3.91 10.39
N THR A 76 0.67 4.47 10.45
CA THR A 76 0.41 5.84 10.88
C THR A 76 -0.36 5.83 12.18
N ASN A 77 0.11 6.57 13.17
CA ASN A 77 -0.56 6.75 14.45
C ASN A 77 -1.54 7.94 14.37
N ASN A 78 -2.82 7.66 14.38
CA ASN A 78 -3.87 8.69 14.37
C ASN A 78 -4.37 9.05 15.78
N THR A 79 -3.79 8.44 16.83
CA THR A 79 -4.15 8.74 18.21
C THR A 79 -3.43 10.00 18.71
N ARG A 80 -3.84 10.47 19.92
CA ARG A 80 -3.17 11.58 20.61
C ARG A 80 -2.01 11.14 21.50
N HIS A 81 -1.72 9.82 21.54
CA HIS A 81 -0.73 9.24 22.43
C HIS A 81 0.44 8.66 21.62
N ARG A 82 1.63 8.65 22.21
CA ARG A 82 2.75 7.90 21.64
C ARG A 82 2.46 6.41 21.77
N ILE A 83 2.77 5.64 20.73
CA ILE A 83 2.57 4.21 20.67
C ILE A 83 3.92 3.50 20.61
N SER A 84 4.08 2.42 21.40
CA SER A 84 5.30 1.61 21.47
C SER A 84 5.18 0.25 20.80
N HIS A 85 3.99 -0.33 20.75
CA HIS A 85 3.70 -1.60 20.08
C HIS A 85 2.34 -1.54 19.40
N VAL A 86 2.21 -2.22 18.27
CA VAL A 86 0.94 -2.39 17.55
C VAL A 86 0.72 -3.88 17.33
N ARG A 87 -0.47 -4.39 17.65
CA ARG A 87 -0.90 -5.77 17.39
C ARG A 87 -1.91 -5.79 16.26
N LEU A 88 -1.62 -6.56 15.22
CA LEU A 88 -2.42 -6.67 14.02
C LEU A 88 -2.79 -8.12 13.76
N LEU A 89 -4.03 -8.38 13.37
CA LEU A 89 -4.40 -9.61 12.69
C LEU A 89 -4.18 -9.40 11.19
N MET A 90 -3.34 -10.21 10.58
CA MET A 90 -3.04 -10.18 9.14
C MET A 90 -3.68 -11.39 8.49
N ARG A 91 -4.56 -11.16 7.51
CA ARG A 91 -5.17 -12.22 6.70
C ARG A 91 -4.65 -12.14 5.27
N TYR A 92 -4.16 -13.24 4.77
CA TYR A 92 -3.64 -13.41 3.43
C TYR A 92 -4.61 -14.29 2.63
N SER A 93 -5.00 -13.85 1.44
CA SER A 93 -5.93 -14.59 0.59
C SER A 93 -5.46 -14.67 -0.86
N SER A 94 -5.97 -15.67 -1.58
CA SER A 94 -5.81 -15.79 -3.02
C SER A 94 -6.55 -14.65 -3.74
N LEU A 95 -6.40 -14.53 -5.06
CA LEU A 95 -7.18 -13.57 -5.85
C LEU A 95 -8.68 -13.93 -5.91
N GLN A 96 -9.03 -15.17 -5.57
CA GLN A 96 -10.40 -15.69 -5.46
C GLN A 96 -10.96 -15.61 -4.03
N ASP A 97 -10.27 -14.87 -3.12
CA ASP A 97 -10.65 -14.65 -1.72
C ASP A 97 -10.57 -15.90 -0.82
N GLU A 98 -9.92 -16.97 -1.29
CA GLU A 98 -9.61 -18.12 -0.44
C GLU A 98 -8.54 -17.75 0.58
N VAL A 99 -8.77 -18.05 1.86
CA VAL A 99 -7.81 -17.75 2.93
C VAL A 99 -6.60 -18.69 2.81
N LEU A 100 -5.44 -18.10 2.58
CA LEU A 100 -4.16 -18.82 2.51
C LEU A 100 -3.50 -18.95 3.88
N HIS A 101 -3.57 -17.87 4.66
CA HIS A 101 -2.97 -17.80 6.00
C HIS A 101 -3.58 -16.67 6.80
N GLU A 102 -3.64 -16.84 8.12
CA GLU A 102 -4.02 -15.79 9.06
C GLU A 102 -3.09 -15.86 10.27
N ARG A 103 -2.65 -14.71 10.76
CA ARG A 103 -1.78 -14.66 11.93
C ARG A 103 -1.87 -13.31 12.65
N GLU A 104 -1.59 -13.35 13.93
CA GLU A 104 -1.32 -12.15 14.71
C GLU A 104 0.15 -11.75 14.55
N VAL A 105 0.36 -10.45 14.44
CA VAL A 105 1.68 -9.84 14.30
C VAL A 105 1.82 -8.73 15.32
N GLU A 106 2.83 -8.81 16.16
CA GLU A 106 3.23 -7.74 17.06
C GLU A 106 4.37 -6.96 16.44
N VAL A 107 4.19 -5.65 16.34
CA VAL A 107 5.13 -4.73 15.68
C VAL A 107 5.63 -3.71 16.71
N PRO A 108 6.89 -3.82 17.13
CA PRO A 108 7.50 -2.78 17.96
C PRO A 108 7.71 -1.52 17.14
N VAL A 109 7.23 -0.40 17.63
CA VAL A 109 7.28 0.90 16.98
C VAL A 109 7.60 2.01 17.99
N SER A 110 7.83 3.21 17.50
CA SER A 110 7.95 4.40 18.35
C SER A 110 7.26 5.56 17.63
N LEU A 111 5.93 5.48 17.57
CA LEU A 111 5.10 6.42 16.80
C LEU A 111 4.57 7.53 17.68
N LYS A 112 4.95 8.77 17.41
CA LYS A 112 4.31 9.96 17.99
C LYS A 112 2.93 10.17 17.33
N PRO A 113 2.04 10.98 17.92
CA PRO A 113 0.80 11.40 17.27
C PRO A 113 1.04 11.94 15.86
N GLY A 114 0.30 11.44 14.86
CA GLY A 114 0.42 11.81 13.45
C GLY A 114 1.63 11.24 12.71
N GLU A 115 2.53 10.55 13.38
CA GLU A 115 3.75 10.01 12.78
C GLU A 115 3.46 8.75 11.96
N THR A 116 4.19 8.62 10.86
CA THR A 116 4.18 7.43 9.99
C THR A 116 5.56 6.79 9.98
N GLN A 117 5.63 5.49 10.19
CA GLN A 117 6.87 4.71 10.18
C GLN A 117 6.76 3.53 9.22
N LEU A 118 7.81 3.29 8.43
CA LEU A 118 7.97 2.05 7.68
C LEU A 118 8.39 0.95 8.63
N VAL A 119 7.65 -0.16 8.62
CA VAL A 119 7.96 -1.35 9.41
C VAL A 119 8.14 -2.56 8.51
N ALA A 120 8.86 -3.55 9.01
CA ALA A 120 9.07 -4.80 8.31
C ALA A 120 8.89 -5.97 9.28
N VAL A 121 8.10 -6.96 8.87
CA VAL A 121 7.84 -8.17 9.63
C VAL A 121 8.28 -9.40 8.83
N ARG A 122 8.49 -10.52 9.51
CA ARG A 122 8.79 -11.78 8.81
C ARG A 122 7.60 -12.17 7.95
N SER A 123 7.84 -12.62 6.72
CA SER A 123 6.77 -13.09 5.84
C SER A 123 6.14 -14.40 6.33
N PHE A 124 4.84 -14.58 6.06
CA PHE A 124 4.17 -15.87 6.21
C PHE A 124 4.70 -16.89 5.21
N ASP A 125 5.16 -16.43 4.05
CA ASP A 125 5.65 -17.22 2.93
C ASP A 125 7.09 -17.68 3.16
N VAL A 126 7.24 -18.78 3.89
CA VAL A 126 8.56 -19.37 4.18
C VAL A 126 9.25 -19.86 2.90
N GLN A 127 8.49 -20.38 1.93
CA GLN A 127 9.00 -20.90 0.67
C GLN A 127 9.33 -19.81 -0.35
N ARG A 128 8.90 -18.54 -0.10
CA ARG A 128 9.15 -17.37 -0.95
C ARG A 128 8.55 -17.51 -2.35
N LEU A 129 7.39 -18.15 -2.46
CA LEU A 129 6.68 -18.42 -3.70
C LEU A 129 5.58 -17.40 -4.00
N PHE A 130 5.22 -16.57 -3.03
CA PHE A 130 4.13 -15.62 -3.14
C PHE A 130 4.65 -14.19 -3.33
N TYR A 131 3.83 -13.35 -3.97
CA TYR A 131 4.06 -11.90 -4.05
C TYR A 131 2.74 -11.14 -3.87
N TYR A 132 2.82 -9.95 -3.30
CA TYR A 132 1.66 -9.08 -3.15
C TYR A 132 1.17 -8.60 -4.52
N TYR A 133 -0.11 -8.83 -4.83
CA TYR A 133 -0.69 -8.56 -6.16
C TYR A 133 -0.64 -7.08 -6.58
N GLY A 134 -0.68 -6.13 -5.63
CA GLY A 134 -0.54 -4.68 -5.86
C GLY A 134 0.90 -4.23 -6.10
N GLY A 135 1.88 -5.13 -5.99
CA GLY A 135 3.29 -4.87 -6.23
C GLY A 135 3.74 -5.17 -7.67
N PRO A 136 5.03 -4.97 -7.95
CA PRO A 136 5.59 -5.29 -9.27
C PRO A 136 5.52 -6.79 -9.54
N ARG A 137 5.12 -7.14 -10.76
CA ARG A 137 5.09 -8.55 -11.19
C ARG A 137 6.50 -9.14 -11.20
N PRO A 138 6.68 -10.34 -10.61
CA PRO A 138 7.98 -11.01 -10.62
C PRO A 138 8.33 -11.53 -12.03
N ARG A 139 9.63 -11.63 -12.32
CA ARG A 139 10.12 -12.25 -13.56
C ARG A 139 10.04 -13.78 -13.50
N LYS A 140 10.05 -14.36 -12.32
CA LYS A 140 9.93 -15.81 -12.08
C LYS A 140 8.47 -16.15 -11.74
N VAL A 141 8.10 -17.41 -11.94
CA VAL A 141 6.80 -17.93 -11.55
C VAL A 141 6.60 -17.75 -10.05
N ALA A 142 5.55 -17.07 -9.68
CA ALA A 142 5.14 -16.83 -8.28
C ALA A 142 3.63 -16.61 -8.21
N THR A 143 3.05 -16.88 -7.06
CA THR A 143 1.61 -16.80 -6.84
C THR A 143 1.23 -15.45 -6.25
N PRO A 144 0.29 -14.70 -6.86
CA PRO A 144 -0.20 -13.45 -6.29
C PRO A 144 -1.10 -13.70 -5.09
N PHE A 145 -1.04 -12.80 -4.10
CA PHE A 145 -1.95 -12.80 -2.95
C PHE A 145 -2.44 -11.39 -2.62
N LYS A 146 -3.57 -11.32 -1.92
CA LYS A 146 -4.12 -10.13 -1.27
C LYS A 146 -3.79 -10.16 0.22
N VAL A 147 -3.77 -9.00 0.86
CA VAL A 147 -3.64 -8.88 2.31
C VAL A 147 -4.72 -7.95 2.84
N ALA A 148 -5.32 -8.35 3.94
CA ALA A 148 -6.19 -7.52 4.75
C ALA A 148 -5.65 -7.50 6.19
N PHE A 149 -5.99 -6.49 6.97
CA PHE A 149 -5.56 -6.39 8.34
C PHE A 149 -6.69 -5.90 9.25
N ARG A 150 -6.60 -6.26 10.53
CA ARG A 150 -7.44 -5.74 11.59
C ARG A 150 -6.55 -5.33 12.78
N LEU A 151 -6.81 -4.14 13.32
CA LEU A 151 -6.13 -3.69 14.54
C LEU A 151 -6.67 -4.48 15.74
N LEU A 152 -5.80 -5.18 16.46
CA LEU A 152 -6.12 -5.90 17.69
C LEU A 152 -5.84 -5.07 18.93
N GLY A 153 -4.86 -4.16 18.86
CA GLY A 153 -4.48 -3.32 19.97
C GLY A 153 -3.19 -2.56 19.74
N TYR A 154 -2.89 -1.68 20.69
CA TYR A 154 -1.62 -0.98 20.74
C TYR A 154 -1.26 -0.62 22.17
N ASP A 155 0.04 -0.43 22.46
CA ASP A 155 0.52 -0.07 23.78
C ASP A 155 0.95 1.39 23.82
N ILE A 156 0.50 2.07 24.88
CA ILE A 156 0.88 3.45 25.19
C ILE A 156 1.91 3.38 26.33
N PRO A 157 3.17 3.85 26.11
CA PRO A 157 4.16 3.85 27.16
C PRO A 157 3.75 4.81 28.30
N VAL A 158 3.54 4.28 29.49
CA VAL A 158 3.31 5.08 30.69
C VAL A 158 4.62 5.67 31.14
N GLY A 159 4.73 7.00 31.15
CA GLY A 159 5.89 7.69 31.68
C GLY A 159 6.15 7.29 33.14
N LYS A 160 7.44 7.07 33.48
CA LYS A 160 7.79 6.86 34.89
C LYS A 160 7.36 8.10 35.70
N PRO A 161 6.64 7.95 36.82
CA PRO A 161 6.26 9.10 37.64
C PRO A 161 7.53 9.87 38.03
N PRO A 162 7.49 11.21 38.05
CA PRO A 162 8.60 12.02 38.53
C PRO A 162 8.94 11.58 39.96
N ARG A 163 10.23 11.37 40.22
CA ARG A 163 10.75 11.09 41.55
C ARG A 163 10.74 12.36 42.40
#